data_f468941600a716b5c35326ed65931aea
#
_entry.id   f468941600a716b5c35326ed65931aea
#
_cell.length_a   1.000
_cell.length_b   1.000
_cell.length_c   1.000
_cell.angle_alpha   90.00
_cell.angle_beta   90.00
_cell.angle_gamma   90.00
#
_symmetry.space_group_name_H-M   'P 1'
#
loop_
_entity.id
_entity.type
_entity.pdbx_description
1 polymer ?
#
loop_
_entity_poly.entity_id
_entity_poly.type
_entity_poly.pdbx_seq_one_letter_code
_entity_poly.pdbx_strand_id
1 'polypeptide(L)'
;MAVPCPYPIEALLPHARPMILIDRVLDFDPKFIEAELTVRPEMPFFEPDKGVAAHVSLEWMAQACAAYVGLEALLANQTVRIGFLLGTRNFAAKIPWFAAGETLRVRADLVFRDGETGVFDCAIYRDALETVRAQLTLHQPMDIHAVLASQGIELKQ
;
A
#
# COMPACT_ATOMS: atom_id res chain seq x y z
N MET A 1 12.56 4.67 -18.39
CA MET A 1 11.98 3.40 -18.82
C MET A 1 11.68 2.54 -17.61
N ALA A 2 10.44 2.09 -17.46
CA ALA A 2 10.06 1.27 -16.34
C ALA A 2 10.72 -0.10 -16.40
N VAL A 3 11.30 -0.55 -15.28
CA VAL A 3 11.83 -1.90 -15.15
C VAL A 3 10.69 -2.78 -14.64
N PRO A 4 10.36 -3.89 -15.34
CA PRO A 4 9.31 -4.79 -14.85
C PRO A 4 9.64 -5.29 -13.45
N CYS A 5 8.65 -5.28 -12.56
CA CYS A 5 8.81 -5.82 -11.22
C CYS A 5 8.99 -7.36 -11.33
N PRO A 6 10.10 -7.91 -10.79
CA PRO A 6 10.38 -9.34 -10.92
C PRO A 6 9.56 -10.22 -9.97
N TYR A 7 8.74 -9.63 -9.10
CA TYR A 7 8.01 -10.37 -8.08
C TYR A 7 6.50 -10.20 -8.23
N PRO A 8 5.71 -11.26 -7.99
CA PRO A 8 4.26 -11.13 -7.90
C PRO A 8 3.88 -10.35 -6.64
N ILE A 9 2.70 -9.74 -6.64
CA ILE A 9 2.26 -8.92 -5.51
C ILE A 9 2.21 -9.70 -4.19
N GLU A 10 1.86 -10.97 -4.23
CA GLU A 10 1.79 -11.83 -3.04
C GLU A 10 3.15 -11.98 -2.34
N ALA A 11 4.24 -11.84 -3.10
CA ALA A 11 5.59 -11.94 -2.54
C ALA A 11 6.04 -10.63 -1.87
N LEU A 12 5.44 -9.51 -2.24
CA LEU A 12 5.83 -8.18 -1.78
C LEU A 12 5.12 -7.76 -0.49
N LEU A 13 3.93 -8.31 -0.25
CA LEU A 13 3.09 -7.91 0.87
C LEU A 13 3.10 -8.97 1.98
N PRO A 14 3.10 -8.55 3.25
CA PRO A 14 2.91 -9.49 4.37
C PRO A 14 1.45 -9.96 4.50
N HIS A 15 0.56 -9.38 3.70
CA HIS A 15 -0.88 -9.67 3.71
C HIS A 15 -1.17 -11.03 3.07
N ALA A 16 -2.34 -11.58 3.40
CA ALA A 16 -2.88 -12.78 2.78
C ALA A 16 -4.20 -12.45 2.08
N ARG A 17 -4.54 -13.20 1.03
CA ARG A 17 -5.86 -13.09 0.39
C ARG A 17 -6.96 -13.36 1.41
N PRO A 18 -8.10 -12.64 1.40
CA PRO A 18 -8.51 -11.65 0.40
C PRO A 18 -8.04 -10.21 0.67
N MET A 19 -7.14 -9.98 1.62
CA MET A 19 -6.72 -8.63 2.02
C MET A 19 -5.60 -8.04 1.16
N ILE A 20 -5.15 -8.71 0.11
CA ILE A 20 -4.28 -8.10 -0.90
C ILE A 20 -5.17 -7.34 -1.87
N LEU A 21 -5.15 -6.01 -1.80
CA LEU A 21 -6.08 -5.15 -2.52
C LEU A 21 -5.50 -4.51 -3.77
N ILE A 22 -4.18 -4.45 -3.91
CA ILE A 22 -3.52 -3.99 -5.14
C ILE A 22 -3.15 -5.20 -5.99
N ASP A 23 -3.15 -5.04 -7.33
CA ASP A 23 -2.98 -6.17 -8.24
C ASP A 23 -1.54 -6.41 -8.65
N ARG A 24 -0.80 -5.35 -8.96
CA ARG A 24 0.60 -5.48 -9.41
C ARG A 24 1.36 -4.16 -9.30
N VAL A 25 2.68 -4.25 -9.33
CA VAL A 25 3.56 -3.09 -9.39
C VAL A 25 3.81 -2.75 -10.86
N LEU A 26 3.57 -1.49 -11.22
CA LEU A 26 3.78 -0.98 -12.57
C LEU A 26 5.19 -0.43 -12.77
N ASP A 27 5.70 0.31 -11.77
CA ASP A 27 6.97 1.01 -11.86
C ASP A 27 7.52 1.25 -10.46
N PHE A 28 8.84 1.34 -10.36
CA PHE A 28 9.49 1.57 -9.08
C PHE A 28 10.91 2.09 -9.27
N ASP A 29 11.39 2.81 -8.25
CA ASP A 29 12.81 3.12 -8.09
C ASP A 29 13.07 3.36 -6.59
N PRO A 30 14.30 3.75 -6.16
CA PRO A 30 14.56 3.98 -4.74
C PRO A 30 13.73 5.07 -4.08
N LYS A 31 13.00 5.89 -4.84
CA LYS A 31 12.23 7.02 -4.33
C LYS A 31 10.71 6.85 -4.42
N PHE A 32 10.22 5.91 -5.24
CA PHE A 32 8.78 5.75 -5.40
C PHE A 32 8.40 4.34 -5.81
N ILE A 33 7.10 4.05 -5.68
CA ILE A 33 6.46 2.88 -6.26
C ILE A 33 5.13 3.30 -6.87
N GLU A 34 4.75 2.68 -7.98
CA GLU A 34 3.45 2.83 -8.59
C GLU A 34 2.85 1.45 -8.81
N ALA A 35 1.66 1.24 -8.27
CA ALA A 35 0.93 0.00 -8.37
C ALA A 35 -0.38 0.21 -9.10
N GLU A 36 -1.01 -0.88 -9.50
CA GLU A 36 -2.29 -0.85 -10.22
C GLU A 36 -3.28 -1.75 -9.52
N LEU A 37 -4.54 -1.36 -9.54
CA LEU A 37 -5.64 -2.23 -9.16
C LEU A 37 -6.85 -1.96 -10.04
N THR A 38 -7.68 -2.98 -10.22
CA THR A 38 -8.98 -2.86 -10.87
C THR A 38 -10.06 -3.12 -9.84
N VAL A 39 -11.03 -2.22 -9.75
CA VAL A 39 -12.14 -2.35 -8.81
C VAL A 39 -13.08 -3.46 -9.30
N ARG A 40 -13.32 -4.44 -8.44
CA ARG A 40 -14.15 -5.62 -8.74
C ARG A 40 -15.21 -5.82 -7.66
N PRO A 41 -16.41 -6.32 -8.04
CA PRO A 41 -17.49 -6.54 -7.06
C PRO A 41 -17.16 -7.50 -5.91
N GLU A 42 -16.24 -8.44 -6.13
CA GLU A 42 -15.82 -9.40 -5.10
C GLU A 42 -14.78 -8.85 -4.13
N MET A 43 -14.30 -7.63 -4.33
CA MET A 43 -13.31 -7.02 -3.43
C MET A 43 -13.88 -6.77 -2.04
N PRO A 44 -13.04 -6.87 -0.98
CA PRO A 44 -13.44 -6.40 0.34
C PRO A 44 -13.89 -4.93 0.27
N PHE A 45 -14.91 -4.59 1.04
CA PHE A 45 -15.47 -3.24 1.16
C PHE A 45 -16.22 -2.75 -0.08
N PHE A 46 -16.43 -3.59 -1.08
CA PHE A 46 -17.26 -3.22 -2.23
C PHE A 46 -18.73 -3.19 -1.81
N GLU A 47 -19.42 -2.08 -2.13
CA GLU A 47 -20.85 -1.94 -1.87
C GLU A 47 -21.62 -2.03 -3.20
N PRO A 48 -22.62 -2.92 -3.27
CA PRO A 48 -23.42 -3.05 -4.50
C PRO A 48 -23.99 -1.71 -4.95
N ASP A 49 -23.97 -1.45 -6.26
CA ASP A 49 -24.47 -0.25 -6.92
C ASP A 49 -23.66 1.03 -6.65
N LYS A 50 -22.63 0.98 -5.78
CA LYS A 50 -21.83 2.16 -5.47
C LYS A 50 -20.35 1.97 -5.82
N GLY A 51 -19.80 0.78 -5.52
CA GLY A 51 -18.37 0.51 -5.67
C GLY A 51 -17.64 0.55 -4.32
N VAL A 52 -16.42 1.07 -4.32
CA VAL A 52 -15.61 1.18 -3.12
C VAL A 52 -15.53 2.64 -2.69
N ALA A 53 -15.85 2.91 -1.44
CA ALA A 53 -15.81 4.27 -0.89
C ALA A 53 -14.39 4.84 -0.92
N ALA A 54 -14.28 6.13 -1.20
CA ALA A 54 -12.98 6.78 -1.37
C ALA A 54 -12.06 6.60 -0.16
N HIS A 55 -12.59 6.57 1.07
CA HIS A 55 -11.76 6.40 2.27
C HIS A 55 -11.09 5.01 2.36
N VAL A 56 -11.62 3.98 1.70
CA VAL A 56 -11.01 2.66 1.64
C VAL A 56 -9.68 2.71 0.88
N SER A 57 -9.52 3.66 -0.04
CA SER A 57 -8.28 3.83 -0.80
C SER A 57 -7.07 4.13 0.09
N LEU A 58 -7.30 4.53 1.33
CA LEU A 58 -6.22 4.69 2.30
C LEU A 58 -5.46 3.37 2.48
N GLU A 59 -6.17 2.24 2.54
CA GLU A 59 -5.55 0.92 2.61
C GLU A 59 -4.80 0.57 1.32
N TRP A 60 -5.32 0.96 0.16
CA TRP A 60 -4.62 0.76 -1.11
C TRP A 60 -3.28 1.51 -1.12
N MET A 61 -3.29 2.76 -0.65
CA MET A 61 -2.07 3.56 -0.54
C MET A 61 -1.09 2.96 0.48
N ALA A 62 -1.59 2.49 1.62
CA ALA A 62 -0.76 1.82 2.61
C ALA A 62 -0.12 0.54 2.05
N GLN A 63 -0.86 -0.23 1.26
CA GLN A 63 -0.33 -1.43 0.61
C GLN A 63 0.71 -1.09 -0.46
N ALA A 64 0.56 0.02 -1.18
CA ALA A 64 1.59 0.47 -2.10
C ALA A 64 2.90 0.79 -1.35
N CYS A 65 2.80 1.46 -0.21
CA CYS A 65 3.97 1.71 0.64
C CYS A 65 4.58 0.39 1.16
N ALA A 66 3.74 -0.56 1.57
CA ALA A 66 4.20 -1.87 2.01
C ALA A 66 4.90 -2.62 0.88
N ALA A 67 4.38 -2.52 -0.34
CA ALA A 67 5.01 -3.12 -1.52
C ALA A 67 6.37 -2.49 -1.82
N TYR A 68 6.52 -1.18 -1.61
CA TYR A 68 7.80 -0.49 -1.74
C TYR A 68 8.86 -1.11 -0.81
N VAL A 69 8.55 -1.23 0.48
CA VAL A 69 9.52 -1.80 1.44
C VAL A 69 9.70 -3.31 1.23
N GLY A 70 8.65 -4.01 0.81
CA GLY A 70 8.74 -5.44 0.47
C GLY A 70 9.67 -5.69 -0.72
N LEU A 71 9.54 -4.90 -1.77
CA LEU A 71 10.40 -4.97 -2.95
C LEU A 71 11.85 -4.65 -2.58
N GLU A 72 12.07 -3.60 -1.80
CA GLU A 72 13.40 -3.23 -1.31
C GLU A 72 14.04 -4.40 -0.54
N ALA A 73 13.28 -5.04 0.35
CA ALA A 73 13.76 -6.18 1.12
C ALA A 73 14.16 -7.35 0.21
N LEU A 74 13.30 -7.73 -0.74
CA LEU A 74 13.58 -8.85 -1.63
C LEU A 74 14.76 -8.58 -2.55
N LEU A 75 14.90 -7.36 -3.06
CA LEU A 75 16.05 -6.99 -3.89
C LEU A 75 17.36 -7.03 -3.10
N ALA A 76 17.31 -6.85 -1.77
CA ALA A 76 18.46 -6.96 -0.89
C ALA A 76 18.60 -8.36 -0.27
N ASN A 77 17.88 -9.36 -0.78
CA ASN A 77 17.85 -10.73 -0.27
C ASN A 77 17.45 -10.82 1.22
N GLN A 78 16.54 -9.94 1.63
CA GLN A 78 16.01 -9.91 2.99
C GLN A 78 14.55 -10.37 3.00
N THR A 79 14.04 -10.74 4.17
CA THR A 79 12.65 -11.15 4.35
C THR A 79 11.74 -9.94 4.40
N VAL A 80 10.56 -10.05 3.76
CA VAL A 80 9.50 -9.04 3.86
C VAL A 80 9.00 -9.00 5.30
N ARG A 81 8.93 -7.81 5.89
CA ARG A 81 8.52 -7.60 7.29
C ARG A 81 7.16 -6.93 7.36
N ILE A 82 6.47 -7.18 8.48
CA ILE A 82 5.20 -6.53 8.77
C ILE A 82 5.45 -5.05 9.09
N GLY A 83 4.63 -4.17 8.53
CA GLY A 83 4.64 -2.75 8.83
C GLY A 83 3.30 -2.29 9.40
N PHE A 84 3.32 -1.16 10.07
CA PHE A 84 2.14 -0.56 10.68
C PHE A 84 1.92 0.86 10.15
N LEU A 85 0.68 1.18 9.80
CA LEU A 85 0.28 2.54 9.51
C LEU A 85 0.15 3.29 10.82
N LEU A 86 1.04 4.26 11.07
CA LEU A 86 1.01 5.07 12.29
C LEU A 86 0.05 6.25 12.19
N GLY A 87 -0.09 6.82 11.00
CA GLY A 87 -0.96 7.95 10.83
C GLY A 87 -1.09 8.38 9.39
N THR A 88 -2.10 9.22 9.16
CA THR A 88 -2.43 9.80 7.87
C THR A 88 -2.65 11.28 8.05
N ARG A 89 -2.09 12.08 7.15
CA ARG A 89 -2.29 13.53 7.11
C ARG A 89 -2.80 13.95 5.76
N ASN A 90 -3.60 15.01 5.76
CA ASN A 90 -4.05 15.68 4.54
C ASN A 90 -4.78 14.74 3.56
N PHE A 91 -5.57 13.81 4.10
CA PHE A 91 -6.41 12.98 3.24
C PHE A 91 -7.43 13.86 2.54
N ALA A 92 -7.43 13.84 1.21
CA ALA A 92 -8.37 14.61 0.39
C ALA A 92 -8.83 13.74 -0.76
N ALA A 93 -10.15 13.59 -0.88
CA ALA A 93 -10.77 12.84 -1.97
C ALA A 93 -11.64 13.78 -2.80
N LYS A 94 -11.44 13.78 -4.12
CA LYS A 94 -12.26 14.58 -5.06
C LYS A 94 -13.50 13.83 -5.51
N ILE A 95 -13.57 12.54 -5.22
CA ILE A 95 -14.70 11.68 -5.60
C ILE A 95 -15.15 10.88 -4.38
N PRO A 96 -16.44 10.51 -4.28
CA PRO A 96 -16.93 9.72 -3.15
C PRO A 96 -16.75 8.22 -3.32
N TRP A 97 -16.74 7.71 -4.55
CA TRP A 97 -16.74 6.27 -4.84
C TRP A 97 -15.87 5.93 -6.05
N PHE A 98 -15.26 4.75 -5.99
CA PHE A 98 -14.60 4.12 -7.13
C PHE A 98 -15.52 3.03 -7.67
N ALA A 99 -15.95 3.14 -8.92
CA ALA A 99 -16.92 2.22 -9.50
C ALA A 99 -16.27 0.91 -9.97
N ALA A 100 -17.07 -0.15 -10.05
CA ALA A 100 -16.64 -1.43 -10.60
C ALA A 100 -16.09 -1.25 -12.02
N GLY A 101 -14.99 -1.94 -12.31
CA GLY A 101 -14.34 -1.90 -13.62
C GLY A 101 -13.30 -0.79 -13.79
N GLU A 102 -13.21 0.16 -12.88
CA GLU A 102 -12.17 1.19 -12.94
C GLU A 102 -10.80 0.59 -12.66
N THR A 103 -9.83 0.90 -13.50
CA THR A 103 -8.43 0.57 -13.28
C THR A 103 -7.71 1.81 -12.79
N LEU A 104 -7.11 1.70 -11.62
CA LEU A 104 -6.52 2.83 -10.90
C LEU A 104 -5.02 2.61 -10.71
N ARG A 105 -4.27 3.72 -10.71
CA ARG A 105 -2.86 3.71 -10.34
C ARG A 105 -2.71 4.28 -8.94
N VAL A 106 -1.94 3.58 -8.11
CA VAL A 106 -1.66 3.98 -6.74
C VAL A 106 -0.18 4.31 -6.67
N ARG A 107 0.13 5.57 -6.40
CA ARG A 107 1.52 6.03 -6.33
C ARG A 107 1.89 6.39 -4.90
N ALA A 108 3.09 5.96 -4.48
CA ALA A 108 3.67 6.34 -3.19
C ALA A 108 5.08 6.86 -3.44
N ASP A 109 5.31 8.12 -3.08
CA ASP A 109 6.61 8.77 -3.18
C ASP A 109 7.21 8.88 -1.79
N LEU A 110 8.43 8.37 -1.61
CA LEU A 110 9.14 8.47 -0.34
C LEU A 110 9.56 9.92 -0.11
N VAL A 111 9.05 10.51 0.97
CA VAL A 111 9.38 11.90 1.35
C VAL A 111 10.54 11.92 2.34
N PHE A 112 10.48 11.01 3.34
CA PHE A 112 11.43 10.99 4.43
C PHE A 112 11.52 9.59 5.01
N ARG A 113 12.71 9.21 5.42
CA ARG A 113 12.94 7.92 6.06
C ARG A 113 13.92 8.08 7.22
N ASP A 114 13.56 7.55 8.37
CA ASP A 114 14.41 7.54 9.56
C ASP A 114 14.31 6.17 10.21
N GLY A 115 15.38 5.37 10.03
CA GLY A 115 15.40 4.01 10.57
C GLY A 115 14.25 3.16 10.07
N GLU A 116 13.37 2.77 10.97
CA GLU A 116 12.23 1.89 10.71
C GLU A 116 10.97 2.66 10.29
N THR A 117 11.02 3.99 10.29
CA THR A 117 9.86 4.83 9.98
C THR A 117 10.02 5.51 8.63
N GLY A 118 9.00 5.46 7.81
CA GLY A 118 8.95 6.12 6.51
C GLY A 118 7.72 6.99 6.36
N VAL A 119 7.87 8.13 5.70
CA VAL A 119 6.78 9.04 5.34
C VAL A 119 6.66 9.07 3.83
N PHE A 120 5.46 8.84 3.32
CA PHE A 120 5.18 8.78 1.89
C PHE A 120 4.07 9.75 1.52
N ASP A 121 4.26 10.45 0.41
CA ASP A 121 3.16 11.15 -0.25
C ASP A 121 2.51 10.18 -1.23
N CYS A 122 1.20 9.96 -1.06
CA CYS A 122 0.46 8.98 -1.83
C CYS A 122 -0.68 9.62 -2.61
N ALA A 123 -0.99 9.04 -3.76
CA ALA A 123 -2.10 9.48 -4.59
C ALA A 123 -2.70 8.32 -5.36
N ILE A 124 -4.00 8.45 -5.66
CA ILE A 124 -4.73 7.52 -6.55
C ILE A 124 -5.08 8.28 -7.82
N TYR A 125 -4.74 7.70 -8.96
CA TYR A 125 -5.00 8.29 -10.27
C TYR A 125 -6.02 7.46 -11.05
N ARG A 126 -7.00 8.15 -11.60
CA ARG A 126 -7.90 7.64 -12.65
C ARG A 126 -7.43 8.29 -13.95
N ASP A 127 -6.78 7.53 -14.82
CA ASP A 127 -6.07 8.07 -15.98
C ASP A 127 -5.07 9.15 -15.52
N ALA A 128 -5.15 10.36 -16.02
CA ALA A 128 -4.28 11.46 -15.62
C ALA A 128 -4.81 12.26 -14.42
N LEU A 129 -6.02 11.93 -13.93
CA LEU A 129 -6.67 12.68 -12.86
C LEU A 129 -6.31 12.13 -11.49
N GLU A 130 -5.75 12.98 -10.64
CA GLU A 130 -5.55 12.67 -9.23
C GLU A 130 -6.89 12.74 -8.50
N THR A 131 -7.36 11.61 -7.97
CA THR A 131 -8.67 11.51 -7.31
C THR A 131 -8.57 11.57 -5.79
N VAL A 132 -7.51 11.02 -5.22
CA VAL A 132 -7.27 10.98 -3.77
C VAL A 132 -5.81 11.27 -3.52
N ARG A 133 -5.54 12.01 -2.45
CA ARG A 133 -4.17 12.29 -1.98
C ARG A 133 -4.11 12.19 -0.47
N ALA A 134 -3.01 11.66 0.04
CA ALA A 134 -2.76 11.61 1.48
C ALA A 134 -1.26 11.46 1.74
N GLN A 135 -0.82 11.87 2.93
CA GLN A 135 0.52 11.56 3.42
C GLN A 135 0.40 10.47 4.48
N LEU A 136 1.14 9.40 4.32
CA LEU A 136 1.14 8.25 5.23
C LEU A 136 2.47 8.13 5.95
N THR A 137 2.40 7.85 7.25
CA THR A 137 3.56 7.50 8.06
C THR A 137 3.46 6.03 8.43
N LEU A 138 4.46 5.26 8.04
CA LEU A 138 4.51 3.81 8.30
C LEU A 138 5.72 3.48 9.15
N HIS A 139 5.56 2.48 10.00
CA HIS A 139 6.62 1.96 10.85
C HIS A 139 6.77 0.46 10.59
N GLN A 140 7.98 0.05 10.25
CA GLN A 140 8.31 -1.35 10.00
C GLN A 140 9.43 -1.76 10.95
N PRO A 141 9.09 -2.29 12.16
CA PRO A 141 10.09 -2.61 13.15
C PRO A 141 10.98 -3.77 12.71
N MET A 142 12.26 -3.72 13.08
CA MET A 142 13.19 -4.81 12.85
C MET A 142 12.80 -6.05 13.65
N ASP A 143 12.26 -5.87 14.85
CA ASP A 143 11.83 -6.95 15.74
C ASP A 143 10.33 -6.80 16.04
N ILE A 144 9.50 -7.43 15.22
CA ILE A 144 8.04 -7.42 15.39
C ILE A 144 7.61 -8.10 16.69
N HIS A 145 8.33 -9.14 17.11
CA HIS A 145 7.98 -9.86 18.33
C HIS A 145 8.14 -8.98 19.57
N ALA A 146 9.21 -8.19 19.63
CA ALA A 146 9.43 -7.25 20.74
C ALA A 146 8.34 -6.18 20.80
N VAL A 147 7.94 -5.63 19.65
CA VAL A 147 6.88 -4.62 19.56
C VAL A 147 5.54 -5.19 20.03
N LEU A 148 5.18 -6.37 19.56
CA LEU A 148 3.91 -7.00 19.93
C LEU A 148 3.91 -7.42 21.40
N ALA A 149 5.02 -7.93 21.90
CA ALA A 149 5.15 -8.32 23.30
C ALA A 149 4.95 -7.10 24.22
N SER A 150 5.46 -5.93 23.84
CA SER A 150 5.27 -4.70 24.62
C SER A 150 3.81 -4.27 24.70
N GLN A 151 2.97 -4.75 23.79
CA GLN A 151 1.53 -4.50 23.74
C GLN A 151 0.70 -5.66 24.26
N GLY A 152 1.34 -6.70 24.83
CA GLY A 152 0.66 -7.85 25.37
C GLY A 152 0.20 -8.86 24.32
N ILE A 153 0.75 -8.81 23.11
CA ILE A 153 0.42 -9.72 22.01
C ILE A 153 1.56 -10.71 21.79
N GLU A 154 1.25 -12.01 21.74
CA GLU A 154 2.20 -13.05 21.38
C GLU A 154 1.85 -13.63 20.02
N LEU A 155 2.88 -13.73 19.15
CA LEU A 155 2.72 -14.40 17.86
C LEU A 155 3.06 -15.88 18.01
N LYS A 156 2.17 -16.74 17.56
CA LYS A 156 2.45 -18.18 17.44
C LYS A 156 3.34 -18.41 16.22
N GLN A 157 4.37 -19.19 16.40
CA GLN A 157 5.24 -19.62 15.32
C GLN A 157 4.58 -20.72 14.50
#